data_0932742ae82b39b18f36fbf4be54d6a4
#
_entry.id   0932742ae82b39b18f36fbf4be54d6a4
#
_cell.length_a   1.000
_cell.length_b   1.000
_cell.length_c   1.000
_cell.angle_alpha   90.00
_cell.angle_beta   90.00
_cell.angle_gamma   90.00
#
_symmetry.space_group_name_H-M   'P 1'
#
loop_
_entity.id
_entity.type
_entity.pdbx_description
1 polymer ?
#
loop_
_entity_poly.entity_id
_entity_poly.type
_entity_poly.pdbx_seq_one_letter_code
_entity_poly.pdbx_strand_id
1 'polypeptide(L)'
;MSTVAIIGAAGGIGRVLVDELSANGSNVIALDLPTSLRAHPLKCTSIPIDILDTESIDLATNIVRSMNLELDGLVNLAGYTKGVRPLVEMDLATFDDTIMGNLRGVFTSTRELLPLMAQNGSIVTVASGLAQSIRPGHGAYAMAKAGIIAMTKTLAIEESPRLRVNAVAPGPVQTAFLTGGTGVSNEDQACIIDVEKLASATPLGRIAIPTDVTGPIRFLLSDQSGFMTGQVLWINGGAYMP
;
A
#
# COMPACT_ATOMS: atom_id res chain seq x y z
N MET A 1 -7.26 16.13 -16.15
CA MET A 1 -5.98 15.59 -15.66
C MET A 1 -6.23 15.13 -14.25
N SER A 2 -6.11 13.85 -13.97
CA SER A 2 -6.40 13.32 -12.63
C SER A 2 -5.26 13.62 -11.66
N THR A 3 -5.59 13.96 -10.43
CA THR A 3 -4.63 14.13 -9.33
C THR A 3 -4.65 12.90 -8.43
N VAL A 4 -3.53 12.23 -8.26
CA VAL A 4 -3.42 11.00 -7.48
C VAL A 4 -2.38 11.17 -6.38
N ALA A 5 -2.79 10.99 -5.12
CA ALA A 5 -1.89 10.91 -3.97
C ALA A 5 -1.47 9.46 -3.73
N ILE A 6 -0.18 9.22 -3.50
CA ILE A 6 0.38 7.89 -3.25
C ILE A 6 1.19 7.94 -1.96
N ILE A 7 0.75 7.21 -0.93
CA ILE A 7 1.50 7.01 0.31
C ILE A 7 2.34 5.73 0.14
N GLY A 8 3.63 5.78 0.47
CA GLY A 8 4.58 4.71 0.15
C GLY A 8 5.12 4.80 -1.28
N ALA A 9 5.16 6.03 -1.82
CA ALA A 9 5.48 6.30 -3.23
C ALA A 9 6.93 5.98 -3.62
N ALA A 10 7.87 6.09 -2.70
CA ALA A 10 9.29 5.80 -2.94
C ALA A 10 9.66 4.31 -2.72
N GLY A 11 8.70 3.48 -2.31
CA GLY A 11 8.84 2.02 -2.24
C GLY A 11 8.89 1.35 -3.62
N GLY A 12 9.23 0.05 -3.66
CA GLY A 12 9.42 -0.67 -4.94
C GLY A 12 8.20 -0.68 -5.86
N ILE A 13 6.97 -0.85 -5.32
CA ILE A 13 5.73 -0.75 -6.09
C ILE A 13 5.41 0.72 -6.38
N GLY A 14 5.60 1.59 -5.38
CA GLY A 14 5.25 3.01 -5.46
C GLY A 14 5.97 3.73 -6.59
N ARG A 15 7.28 3.54 -6.73
CA ARG A 15 8.11 4.16 -7.79
C ARG A 15 7.58 3.84 -9.19
N VAL A 16 7.26 2.56 -9.42
CA VAL A 16 6.72 2.11 -10.72
C VAL A 16 5.35 2.74 -10.97
N LEU A 17 4.49 2.79 -9.94
CA LEU A 17 3.17 3.41 -10.06
C LEU A 17 3.26 4.92 -10.33
N VAL A 18 4.18 5.62 -9.67
CA VAL A 18 4.45 7.06 -9.91
C VAL A 18 4.85 7.29 -11.36
N ASP A 19 5.80 6.51 -11.88
CA ASP A 19 6.28 6.64 -13.25
C ASP A 19 5.15 6.37 -14.27
N GLU A 20 4.38 5.29 -14.07
CA GLU A 20 3.28 4.93 -14.97
C GLU A 20 2.13 5.95 -14.97
N LEU A 21 1.73 6.47 -13.81
CA LEU A 21 0.68 7.49 -13.71
C LEU A 21 1.15 8.83 -14.30
N SER A 22 2.38 9.22 -14.03
CA SER A 22 2.96 10.44 -14.58
C SER A 22 3.08 10.35 -16.12
N ALA A 23 3.53 9.21 -16.65
CA ALA A 23 3.60 8.98 -18.09
C ALA A 23 2.22 9.03 -18.79
N ASN A 24 1.16 8.69 -18.06
CA ASN A 24 -0.22 8.79 -18.53
C ASN A 24 -0.86 10.17 -18.30
N GLY A 25 -0.07 11.17 -17.88
CA GLY A 25 -0.52 12.55 -17.72
C GLY A 25 -1.25 12.84 -16.40
N SER A 26 -1.18 11.98 -15.40
CA SER A 26 -1.71 12.28 -14.06
C SER A 26 -0.78 13.23 -13.31
N ASN A 27 -1.36 14.12 -12.52
CA ASN A 27 -0.64 14.89 -11.51
C ASN A 27 -0.44 14.01 -10.27
N VAL A 28 0.80 13.60 -9.98
CA VAL A 28 1.11 12.70 -8.88
C VAL A 28 1.66 13.47 -7.68
N ILE A 29 1.08 13.23 -6.50
CA ILE A 29 1.58 13.67 -5.20
C ILE A 29 2.13 12.46 -4.47
N ALA A 30 3.45 12.39 -4.38
CA ALA A 30 4.18 11.31 -3.72
C ALA A 30 4.37 11.62 -2.24
N LEU A 31 3.91 10.72 -1.37
CA LEU A 31 4.12 10.82 0.08
C LEU A 31 4.92 9.58 0.55
N ASP A 32 6.05 9.80 1.23
CA ASP A 32 6.85 8.72 1.80
C ASP A 32 7.75 9.24 2.92
N LEU A 33 8.44 8.33 3.60
CA LEU A 33 9.44 8.68 4.60
C LEU A 33 10.50 9.62 4.01
N PRO A 34 10.97 10.63 4.77
CA PRO A 34 12.05 11.53 4.29
C PRO A 34 13.30 10.78 3.83
N THR A 35 13.62 9.65 4.46
CA THR A 35 14.76 8.79 4.10
C THR A 35 14.54 8.10 2.76
N SER A 36 13.34 7.57 2.52
CA SER A 36 12.97 6.92 1.25
C SER A 36 12.98 7.91 0.08
N LEU A 37 12.40 9.11 0.26
CA LEU A 37 12.39 10.17 -0.75
C LEU A 37 13.80 10.65 -1.10
N ARG A 38 14.73 10.68 -0.13
CA ARG A 38 16.14 11.02 -0.42
C ARG A 38 16.88 9.89 -1.15
N ALA A 39 16.61 8.63 -0.77
CA ALA A 39 17.24 7.48 -1.43
C ALA A 39 16.71 7.27 -2.86
N HIS A 40 15.44 7.58 -3.09
CA HIS A 40 14.76 7.38 -4.36
C HIS A 40 14.01 8.66 -4.79
N PRO A 41 14.71 9.68 -5.31
CA PRO A 41 14.08 10.93 -5.77
C PRO A 41 13.08 10.67 -6.90
N LEU A 42 11.89 11.23 -6.77
CA LEU A 42 10.78 11.08 -7.74
C LEU A 42 10.63 12.35 -8.58
N LYS A 43 10.21 12.17 -9.85
CA LYS A 43 9.97 13.31 -10.77
C LYS A 43 8.54 13.86 -10.65
N CYS A 44 8.08 14.07 -9.42
CA CYS A 44 6.75 14.62 -9.13
C CYS A 44 6.81 15.38 -7.80
N THR A 45 5.71 16.02 -7.42
CA THR A 45 5.59 16.64 -6.10
C THR A 45 5.77 15.60 -5.01
N SER A 46 6.78 15.78 -4.15
CA SER A 46 7.12 14.85 -3.08
C SER A 46 6.98 15.53 -1.72
N ILE A 47 6.22 14.89 -0.82
CA ILE A 47 5.91 15.38 0.53
C ILE A 47 6.37 14.33 1.54
N PRO A 48 7.20 14.70 2.51
CA PRO A 48 7.60 13.77 3.55
C PRO A 48 6.43 13.44 4.49
N ILE A 49 6.29 12.15 4.81
CA ILE A 49 5.31 11.63 5.77
C ILE A 49 5.89 10.42 6.51
N ASP A 50 5.71 10.38 7.81
CA ASP A 50 5.86 9.17 8.61
C ASP A 50 4.48 8.77 9.14
N ILE A 51 3.95 7.64 8.69
CA ILE A 51 2.62 7.18 9.10
C ILE A 51 2.56 6.65 10.54
N LEU A 52 3.69 6.50 11.20
CA LEU A 52 3.78 6.17 12.62
C LEU A 52 3.58 7.41 13.51
N ASP A 53 3.85 8.59 12.96
CA ASP A 53 3.79 9.89 13.64
C ASP A 53 2.55 10.69 13.18
N THR A 54 1.63 10.94 14.11
CA THR A 54 0.40 11.68 13.84
C THR A 54 0.68 13.13 13.43
N GLU A 55 1.69 13.79 14.02
CA GLU A 55 2.07 15.17 13.67
C GLU A 55 2.61 15.22 12.23
N SER A 56 3.39 14.22 11.84
CA SER A 56 3.89 14.09 10.46
C SER A 56 2.74 13.91 9.45
N ILE A 57 1.73 13.11 9.81
CA ILE A 57 0.52 12.92 8.98
C ILE A 57 -0.22 14.25 8.83
N ASP A 58 -0.44 14.97 9.94
CA ASP A 58 -1.15 16.25 9.94
C ASP A 58 -0.41 17.31 9.10
N LEU A 59 0.91 17.40 9.24
CA LEU A 59 1.75 18.31 8.45
C LEU A 59 1.66 17.98 6.96
N ALA A 60 1.83 16.72 6.57
CA ALA A 60 1.74 16.29 5.18
C ALA A 60 0.35 16.58 4.58
N THR A 61 -0.73 16.29 5.33
CA THR A 61 -2.10 16.57 4.91
C THR A 61 -2.34 18.06 4.74
N ASN A 62 -1.82 18.91 5.63
CA ASN A 62 -1.95 20.37 5.52
C ASN A 62 -1.20 20.92 4.29
N ILE A 63 -0.05 20.33 3.93
CA ILE A 63 0.65 20.68 2.69
C ILE A 63 -0.23 20.33 1.48
N VAL A 64 -0.79 19.11 1.41
CA VAL A 64 -1.69 18.71 0.32
C VAL A 64 -2.90 19.65 0.26
N ARG A 65 -3.53 19.96 1.39
CA ARG A 65 -4.67 20.89 1.49
C ARG A 65 -4.34 22.28 0.96
N SER A 66 -3.12 22.79 1.26
CA SER A 66 -2.69 24.12 0.81
C SER A 66 -2.50 24.25 -0.71
N MET A 67 -2.44 23.12 -1.42
CA MET A 67 -2.38 23.10 -2.89
C MET A 67 -3.72 23.47 -3.55
N ASN A 68 -4.82 23.55 -2.77
CA ASN A 68 -6.16 23.88 -3.26
C ASN A 68 -6.59 23.04 -4.47
N LEU A 69 -6.33 21.76 -4.42
CA LEU A 69 -6.74 20.78 -5.44
C LEU A 69 -7.51 19.63 -4.77
N GLU A 70 -8.34 18.95 -5.55
CA GLU A 70 -9.02 17.73 -5.13
C GLU A 70 -8.26 16.50 -5.63
N LEU A 71 -8.35 15.42 -4.87
CA LEU A 71 -7.72 14.14 -5.19
C LEU A 71 -8.72 13.23 -5.92
N ASP A 72 -8.45 12.92 -7.17
CA ASP A 72 -9.23 11.91 -7.92
C ASP A 72 -8.88 10.48 -7.50
N GLY A 73 -7.66 10.29 -6.99
CA GLY A 73 -7.18 9.01 -6.50
C GLY A 73 -6.33 9.10 -5.24
N LEU A 74 -6.49 8.12 -4.35
CA LEU A 74 -5.62 7.91 -3.20
C LEU A 74 -5.17 6.45 -3.18
N VAL A 75 -3.86 6.22 -3.20
CA VAL A 75 -3.26 4.88 -3.08
C VAL A 75 -2.44 4.80 -1.81
N ASN A 76 -2.76 3.86 -0.92
CA ASN A 76 -1.98 3.64 0.28
C ASN A 76 -1.18 2.33 0.18
N LEU A 77 0.10 2.46 -0.20
CA LEU A 77 1.08 1.37 -0.34
C LEU A 77 1.94 1.19 0.92
N ALA A 78 1.78 2.07 1.91
CA ALA A 78 2.62 2.06 3.09
C ALA A 78 2.46 0.76 3.89
N GLY A 79 3.58 0.26 4.36
CA GLY A 79 3.63 -0.93 5.18
C GLY A 79 5.00 -1.60 5.12
N TYR A 80 5.25 -2.45 6.11
CA TYR A 80 6.50 -3.19 6.24
C TYR A 80 6.29 -4.50 7.03
N THR A 81 7.31 -5.36 7.02
CA THR A 81 7.33 -6.56 7.85
C THR A 81 8.52 -6.52 8.80
N LYS A 82 8.31 -6.94 10.04
CA LYS A 82 9.34 -6.97 11.08
C LYS A 82 9.38 -8.34 11.71
N GLY A 83 10.31 -9.16 11.21
CA GLY A 83 10.54 -10.49 11.72
C GLY A 83 9.42 -11.51 11.42
N VAL A 84 9.78 -12.76 11.44
CA VAL A 84 8.87 -13.91 11.34
C VAL A 84 8.99 -14.68 12.66
N ARG A 85 7.93 -14.64 13.49
CA ARG A 85 7.91 -15.27 14.82
C ARG A 85 6.55 -15.89 15.12
N PRO A 86 6.48 -17.06 15.75
CA PRO A 86 5.23 -17.58 16.31
C PRO A 86 4.55 -16.53 17.22
N LEU A 87 3.22 -16.44 17.18
CA LEU A 87 2.49 -15.43 17.97
C LEU A 87 2.78 -15.52 19.45
N VAL A 88 2.98 -16.72 19.99
CA VAL A 88 3.27 -16.95 21.42
C VAL A 88 4.66 -16.46 21.85
N GLU A 89 5.57 -16.27 20.89
CA GLU A 89 6.93 -15.81 21.10
C GLU A 89 7.11 -14.34 20.71
N MET A 90 6.05 -13.71 20.17
CA MET A 90 6.11 -12.31 19.71
C MET A 90 6.02 -11.39 20.93
N ASP A 91 7.01 -10.53 21.10
CA ASP A 91 6.96 -9.47 22.11
C ASP A 91 5.95 -8.37 21.72
N LEU A 92 5.36 -7.72 22.71
CA LEU A 92 4.34 -6.70 22.50
C LEU A 92 4.86 -5.50 21.68
N ALA A 93 6.11 -5.11 21.84
CA ALA A 93 6.68 -3.98 21.10
C ALA A 93 6.73 -4.27 19.59
N THR A 94 7.13 -5.49 19.20
CA THR A 94 7.11 -5.93 17.78
C THR A 94 5.68 -6.05 17.25
N PHE A 95 4.75 -6.55 18.08
CA PHE A 95 3.34 -6.61 17.73
C PHE A 95 2.76 -5.22 17.48
N ASP A 96 2.92 -4.32 18.46
CA ASP A 96 2.40 -2.95 18.40
C ASP A 96 2.97 -2.18 17.20
N ASP A 97 4.29 -2.25 16.98
CA ASP A 97 4.95 -1.63 15.84
C ASP A 97 4.37 -2.14 14.49
N THR A 98 4.14 -3.46 14.39
CA THR A 98 3.55 -4.07 13.18
C THR A 98 2.11 -3.57 12.94
N ILE A 99 1.29 -3.51 13.98
CA ILE A 99 -0.09 -2.99 13.90
C ILE A 99 -0.08 -1.49 13.60
N MET A 100 0.79 -0.74 14.25
CA MET A 100 0.92 0.71 14.04
C MET A 100 1.26 1.02 12.58
N GLY A 101 2.26 0.37 12.01
CA GLY A 101 2.73 0.67 10.64
C GLY A 101 1.87 0.09 9.52
N ASN A 102 1.16 -1.03 9.77
CA ASN A 102 0.42 -1.71 8.69
C ASN A 102 -1.10 -1.56 8.78
N LEU A 103 -1.63 -1.03 9.90
CA LEU A 103 -3.06 -0.82 10.09
C LEU A 103 -3.37 0.59 10.57
N ARG A 104 -2.90 0.98 11.78
CA ARG A 104 -3.24 2.29 12.35
C ARG A 104 -2.73 3.44 11.48
N GLY A 105 -1.48 3.41 11.05
CA GLY A 105 -0.90 4.45 10.20
C GLY A 105 -1.60 4.57 8.85
N VAL A 106 -1.95 3.41 8.23
CA VAL A 106 -2.74 3.38 7.00
C VAL A 106 -4.13 3.97 7.22
N PHE A 107 -4.80 3.61 8.31
CA PHE A 107 -6.09 4.19 8.69
C PHE A 107 -6.00 5.70 8.90
N THR A 108 -5.07 6.16 9.73
CA THR A 108 -4.94 7.59 10.09
C THR A 108 -4.63 8.43 8.84
N SER A 109 -3.64 8.04 8.06
CA SER A 109 -3.26 8.78 6.85
C SER A 109 -4.36 8.79 5.77
N THR A 110 -5.11 7.69 5.63
CA THR A 110 -6.26 7.63 4.73
C THR A 110 -7.37 8.56 5.22
N ARG A 111 -7.70 8.51 6.51
CA ARG A 111 -8.73 9.35 7.14
C ARG A 111 -8.45 10.85 6.98
N GLU A 112 -7.20 11.27 7.17
CA GLU A 112 -6.83 12.70 7.07
C GLU A 112 -6.88 13.22 5.63
N LEU A 113 -6.60 12.37 4.63
CA LEU A 113 -6.69 12.75 3.21
C LEU A 113 -8.11 12.59 2.63
N LEU A 114 -9.00 11.84 3.28
CA LEU A 114 -10.36 11.56 2.80
C LEU A 114 -11.19 12.83 2.51
N PRO A 115 -11.14 13.91 3.32
CA PRO A 115 -11.85 15.14 3.02
C PRO A 115 -11.37 15.89 1.77
N LEU A 116 -10.19 15.54 1.24
CA LEU A 116 -9.60 16.16 0.05
C LEU A 116 -9.93 15.38 -1.24
N MET A 117 -10.67 14.26 -1.12
CA MET A 117 -11.08 13.45 -2.27
C MET A 117 -12.20 14.15 -3.07
N ALA A 118 -12.03 14.15 -4.37
CA ALA A 118 -13.04 14.63 -5.33
C ALA A 118 -14.29 13.74 -5.33
N GLN A 119 -15.38 14.27 -5.86
CA GLN A 119 -16.55 13.46 -6.22
C GLN A 119 -16.17 12.42 -7.27
N ASN A 120 -16.67 11.20 -7.15
CA ASN A 120 -16.36 10.05 -7.99
C ASN A 120 -14.89 9.57 -7.89
N GLY A 121 -14.15 10.03 -6.89
CA GLY A 121 -12.78 9.61 -6.63
C GLY A 121 -12.66 8.11 -6.27
N SER A 122 -11.43 7.61 -6.32
CA SER A 122 -11.13 6.20 -6.03
C SER A 122 -10.02 6.05 -5.00
N ILE A 123 -10.26 5.24 -3.97
CA ILE A 123 -9.25 4.86 -2.98
C ILE A 123 -8.84 3.41 -3.21
N VAL A 124 -7.54 3.17 -3.27
CA VAL A 124 -6.95 1.83 -3.36
C VAL A 124 -6.03 1.58 -2.17
N THR A 125 -6.39 0.63 -1.33
CA THR A 125 -5.56 0.18 -0.21
C THR A 125 -4.77 -1.07 -0.59
N VAL A 126 -3.67 -1.33 0.12
CA VAL A 126 -2.87 -2.52 -0.12
C VAL A 126 -2.93 -3.46 1.09
N ALA A 127 -3.70 -4.53 0.91
CA ALA A 127 -3.76 -5.66 1.82
C ALA A 127 -2.59 -6.63 1.55
N SER A 128 -2.81 -7.91 1.69
CA SER A 128 -1.84 -8.97 1.38
C SER A 128 -2.56 -10.30 1.21
N GLY A 129 -2.01 -11.22 0.45
CA GLY A 129 -2.46 -12.62 0.44
C GLY A 129 -2.45 -13.23 1.85
N LEU A 130 -1.56 -12.80 2.73
CA LEU A 130 -1.49 -13.23 4.13
C LEU A 130 -2.68 -12.78 4.99
N ALA A 131 -3.49 -11.83 4.53
CA ALA A 131 -4.72 -11.43 5.21
C ALA A 131 -5.74 -12.58 5.32
N GLN A 132 -5.66 -13.56 4.44
CA GLN A 132 -6.57 -14.71 4.40
C GLN A 132 -5.84 -16.07 4.29
N SER A 133 -4.77 -16.17 3.49
CA SER A 133 -3.90 -17.33 3.42
C SER A 133 -2.79 -17.23 4.47
N ILE A 134 -3.15 -17.46 5.74
CA ILE A 134 -2.27 -17.23 6.89
C ILE A 134 -1.14 -18.27 6.91
N ARG A 135 0.07 -17.80 7.26
CA ARG A 135 1.25 -18.66 7.43
C ARG A 135 1.84 -18.51 8.84
N PRO A 136 2.41 -19.57 9.41
CA PRO A 136 3.11 -19.48 10.69
C PRO A 136 4.15 -18.34 10.68
N GLY A 137 4.26 -17.65 11.79
CA GLY A 137 5.23 -16.56 11.98
C GLY A 137 4.78 -15.17 11.48
N HIS A 138 3.69 -15.08 10.72
CA HIS A 138 3.20 -13.81 10.15
C HIS A 138 1.94 -13.26 10.84
N GLY A 139 1.63 -13.71 12.05
CA GLY A 139 0.33 -13.45 12.70
C GLY A 139 -0.02 -11.97 12.84
N ALA A 140 0.87 -11.14 13.40
CA ALA A 140 0.60 -9.70 13.56
C ALA A 140 0.38 -8.99 12.22
N TYR A 141 1.23 -9.29 11.23
CA TYR A 141 1.09 -8.74 9.88
C TYR A 141 -0.21 -9.20 9.21
N ALA A 142 -0.58 -10.48 9.34
CA ALA A 142 -1.82 -11.02 8.82
C ALA A 142 -3.05 -10.32 9.44
N MET A 143 -3.05 -10.13 10.77
CA MET A 143 -4.10 -9.38 11.46
C MET A 143 -4.21 -7.95 10.96
N ALA A 144 -3.08 -7.24 10.81
CA ALA A 144 -3.08 -5.88 10.26
C ALA A 144 -3.67 -5.84 8.85
N LYS A 145 -3.24 -6.74 7.96
CA LYS A 145 -3.71 -6.76 6.57
C LYS A 145 -5.15 -7.27 6.42
N ALA A 146 -5.64 -8.12 7.32
CA ALA A 146 -7.05 -8.44 7.42
C ALA A 146 -7.88 -7.23 7.89
N GLY A 147 -7.33 -6.44 8.83
CA GLY A 147 -7.91 -5.16 9.24
C GLY A 147 -8.02 -4.16 8.08
N ILE A 148 -7.04 -4.11 7.16
CA ILE A 148 -7.12 -3.28 5.94
C ILE A 148 -8.30 -3.73 5.05
N ILE A 149 -8.54 -5.03 4.89
CA ILE A 149 -9.69 -5.51 4.12
C ILE A 149 -11.01 -5.06 4.77
N ALA A 150 -11.11 -5.17 6.10
CA ALA A 150 -12.28 -4.70 6.84
C ALA A 150 -12.47 -3.19 6.67
N MET A 151 -11.41 -2.39 6.86
CA MET A 151 -11.42 -0.93 6.65
C MET A 151 -11.87 -0.56 5.23
N THR A 152 -11.34 -1.24 4.22
CA THR A 152 -11.72 -1.02 2.81
C THR A 152 -13.21 -1.20 2.59
N LYS A 153 -13.78 -2.30 3.10
CA LYS A 153 -15.21 -2.60 2.97
C LYS A 153 -16.08 -1.60 3.73
N THR A 154 -15.63 -1.18 4.92
CA THR A 154 -16.32 -0.18 5.73
C THR A 154 -16.37 1.16 4.98
N LEU A 155 -15.21 1.67 4.54
CA LEU A 155 -15.15 2.92 3.78
C LEU A 155 -15.93 2.85 2.46
N ALA A 156 -15.95 1.68 1.79
CA ALA A 156 -16.72 1.49 0.58
C ALA A 156 -18.23 1.70 0.79
N ILE A 157 -18.75 1.37 1.97
CA ILE A 157 -20.15 1.57 2.32
C ILE A 157 -20.40 3.02 2.79
N GLU A 158 -19.53 3.52 3.69
CA GLU A 158 -19.68 4.83 4.32
C GLU A 158 -19.53 5.99 3.33
N GLU A 159 -18.64 5.83 2.34
CA GLU A 159 -18.33 6.87 1.36
C GLU A 159 -19.12 6.76 0.04
N SER A 160 -19.94 5.72 -0.12
CA SER A 160 -20.81 5.61 -1.30
C SER A 160 -21.97 6.62 -1.24
N PRO A 161 -22.39 7.20 -2.38
CA PRO A 161 -21.87 6.98 -3.73
C PRO A 161 -20.70 7.93 -4.12
N ARG A 162 -20.17 8.70 -3.17
CA ARG A 162 -19.15 9.72 -3.41
C ARG A 162 -17.82 9.12 -3.90
N LEU A 163 -17.39 8.03 -3.28
CA LEU A 163 -16.12 7.37 -3.59
C LEU A 163 -16.29 5.88 -3.85
N ARG A 164 -15.37 5.33 -4.64
CA ARG A 164 -15.13 3.89 -4.70
C ARG A 164 -13.90 3.55 -3.86
N VAL A 165 -14.00 2.54 -3.02
CA VAL A 165 -12.88 2.10 -2.17
C VAL A 165 -12.65 0.62 -2.37
N ASN A 166 -11.48 0.24 -2.86
CA ASN A 166 -11.12 -1.14 -3.14
C ASN A 166 -9.73 -1.47 -2.60
N ALA A 167 -9.39 -2.74 -2.55
CA ALA A 167 -8.08 -3.21 -2.15
C ALA A 167 -7.42 -4.06 -3.23
N VAL A 168 -6.09 -4.03 -3.28
CA VAL A 168 -5.28 -5.08 -3.89
C VAL A 168 -4.64 -5.91 -2.80
N ALA A 169 -4.52 -7.23 -3.00
CA ALA A 169 -3.91 -8.17 -2.05
C ALA A 169 -2.79 -8.97 -2.76
N PRO A 170 -1.59 -8.40 -2.86
CA PRO A 170 -0.47 -9.07 -3.50
C PRO A 170 0.01 -10.30 -2.71
N GLY A 171 0.55 -11.29 -3.43
CA GLY A 171 1.50 -12.26 -2.92
C GLY A 171 2.90 -11.65 -2.75
N PRO A 172 3.96 -12.48 -2.69
CA PRO A 172 5.33 -11.99 -2.68
C PRO A 172 5.65 -11.20 -3.96
N VAL A 173 6.16 -9.96 -3.79
CA VAL A 173 6.58 -9.06 -4.87
C VAL A 173 8.06 -8.80 -4.75
N GLN A 174 8.79 -8.88 -5.85
CA GLN A 174 10.23 -8.65 -5.91
C GLN A 174 10.55 -7.16 -5.65
N THR A 175 10.66 -6.80 -4.38
CA THR A 175 10.97 -5.44 -3.90
C THR A 175 11.77 -5.54 -2.60
N ALA A 176 12.33 -4.43 -2.15
CA ALA A 176 12.99 -4.31 -0.84
C ALA A 176 12.08 -4.70 0.35
N PHE A 177 10.76 -4.78 0.15
CA PHE A 177 9.84 -5.28 1.18
C PHE A 177 10.20 -6.70 1.66
N LEU A 178 10.78 -7.54 0.80
CA LEU A 178 11.22 -8.90 1.16
C LEU A 178 12.42 -8.90 2.12
N THR A 179 13.10 -7.77 2.25
CA THR A 179 14.23 -7.55 3.17
C THR A 179 13.91 -6.60 4.32
N GLY A 180 12.61 -6.23 4.50
CA GLY A 180 12.14 -5.36 5.58
C GLY A 180 11.32 -4.15 5.15
N GLY A 181 11.63 -3.52 4.01
CA GLY A 181 10.75 -2.58 3.31
C GLY A 181 10.49 -1.21 3.91
N THR A 182 11.20 -0.78 4.92
CA THR A 182 10.85 0.44 5.68
C THR A 182 11.58 1.71 5.25
N GLY A 183 12.15 1.78 4.06
CA GLY A 183 13.05 2.90 3.70
C GLY A 183 14.36 2.91 4.50
N VAL A 184 14.53 1.95 5.40
CA VAL A 184 15.73 1.63 6.18
C VAL A 184 16.35 0.33 5.66
N SER A 185 15.57 -0.48 4.92
CA SER A 185 16.07 -1.72 4.34
C SER A 185 17.01 -1.41 3.17
N ASN A 186 18.16 -2.02 3.20
CA ASN A 186 19.08 -2.02 2.06
C ASN A 186 18.51 -2.93 0.98
N GLU A 187 18.18 -2.39 -0.20
CA GLU A 187 17.68 -3.16 -1.35
C GLU A 187 18.69 -4.22 -1.83
N ASP A 188 19.99 -4.03 -1.49
CA ASP A 188 21.08 -4.95 -1.83
C ASP A 188 21.28 -6.09 -0.81
N GLN A 189 20.51 -6.11 0.29
CA GLN A 189 20.59 -7.21 1.25
C GLN A 189 20.00 -8.49 0.65
N ALA A 190 20.66 -9.61 0.94
CA ALA A 190 20.14 -10.92 0.59
C ALA A 190 18.73 -11.11 1.20
N CYS A 191 17.79 -11.51 0.36
CA CYS A 191 16.43 -11.80 0.79
C CYS A 191 16.44 -12.94 1.82
N ILE A 192 15.83 -12.71 2.99
CA ILE A 192 15.68 -13.73 4.05
C ILE A 192 14.72 -14.85 3.59
N ILE A 193 13.93 -14.59 2.57
CA ILE A 193 12.90 -15.48 2.04
C ILE A 193 13.50 -16.25 0.85
N ASP A 194 13.32 -17.55 0.82
CA ASP A 194 13.68 -18.40 -0.31
C ASP A 194 12.75 -18.11 -1.50
N VAL A 195 13.21 -17.22 -2.37
CA VAL A 195 12.48 -16.75 -3.56
C VAL A 195 12.21 -17.88 -4.54
N GLU A 196 13.15 -18.81 -4.71
CA GLU A 196 13.01 -19.96 -5.63
C GLU A 196 11.91 -20.91 -5.14
N LYS A 197 11.90 -21.18 -3.83
CA LYS A 197 10.84 -21.97 -3.20
C LYS A 197 9.47 -21.30 -3.32
N LEU A 198 9.38 -19.98 -3.17
CA LEU A 198 8.13 -19.25 -3.36
C LEU A 198 7.67 -19.28 -4.83
N ALA A 199 8.60 -19.09 -5.76
CA ALA A 199 8.33 -19.16 -7.18
C ALA A 199 7.80 -20.54 -7.59
N SER A 200 8.47 -21.62 -7.16
CA SER A 200 8.05 -22.99 -7.45
C SER A 200 6.71 -23.39 -6.82
N ALA A 201 6.34 -22.76 -5.69
CA ALA A 201 5.05 -22.96 -5.04
C ALA A 201 3.91 -22.09 -5.65
N THR A 202 4.24 -21.17 -6.55
CA THR A 202 3.27 -20.30 -7.22
C THR A 202 2.87 -20.93 -8.55
N PRO A 203 1.57 -21.15 -8.87
CA PRO A 203 1.14 -21.75 -10.13
C PRO A 203 1.68 -21.07 -11.39
N LEU A 204 1.85 -19.73 -11.38
CA LEU A 204 2.49 -19.01 -12.49
C LEU A 204 4.03 -19.14 -12.53
N GLY A 205 4.65 -19.95 -11.65
CA GLY A 205 6.08 -20.31 -11.68
C GLY A 205 7.04 -19.17 -11.31
N ARG A 206 6.54 -18.06 -10.78
CA ARG A 206 7.36 -16.91 -10.36
C ARG A 206 6.71 -16.13 -9.22
N ILE A 207 7.49 -15.31 -8.52
CA ILE A 207 6.95 -14.25 -7.67
C ILE A 207 6.54 -13.06 -8.55
N ALA A 208 5.68 -12.18 -8.01
CA ALA A 208 5.25 -10.98 -8.70
C ALA A 208 6.40 -9.96 -8.84
N ILE A 209 6.34 -9.14 -9.88
CA ILE A 209 7.13 -7.92 -10.02
C ILE A 209 6.23 -6.70 -9.79
N PRO A 210 6.76 -5.49 -9.54
CA PRO A 210 5.94 -4.31 -9.26
C PRO A 210 4.84 -4.04 -10.28
N THR A 211 5.10 -4.24 -11.58
CA THR A 211 4.12 -4.03 -12.66
C THR A 211 2.92 -4.97 -12.59
N ASP A 212 3.06 -6.17 -11.99
CA ASP A 212 1.92 -7.07 -11.77
C ASP A 212 0.90 -6.45 -10.80
N VAL A 213 1.34 -5.55 -9.90
CA VAL A 213 0.51 -4.91 -8.88
C VAL A 213 0.02 -3.53 -9.37
N THR A 214 0.85 -2.76 -10.06
CA THR A 214 0.48 -1.41 -10.52
C THR A 214 -0.62 -1.43 -11.57
N GLY A 215 -0.67 -2.43 -12.45
CA GLY A 215 -1.73 -2.61 -13.43
C GLY A 215 -3.13 -2.67 -12.79
N PRO A 216 -3.40 -3.61 -11.87
CA PRO A 216 -4.64 -3.65 -11.09
C PRO A 216 -4.94 -2.37 -10.30
N ILE A 217 -3.94 -1.71 -9.70
CA ILE A 217 -4.15 -0.43 -9.01
C ILE A 217 -4.66 0.63 -9.99
N ARG A 218 -4.02 0.78 -11.15
CA ARG A 218 -4.43 1.72 -12.19
C ARG A 218 -5.84 1.42 -12.72
N PHE A 219 -6.17 0.15 -12.90
CA PHE A 219 -7.52 -0.27 -13.25
C PHE A 219 -8.53 0.18 -12.18
N LEU A 220 -8.26 -0.03 -10.89
CA LEU A 220 -9.15 0.38 -9.80
C LEU A 220 -9.27 1.91 -9.66
N LEU A 221 -8.25 2.67 -10.03
CA LEU A 221 -8.31 4.13 -10.08
C LEU A 221 -9.14 4.65 -11.26
N SER A 222 -9.26 3.89 -12.35
CA SER A 222 -9.91 4.31 -13.58
C SER A 222 -11.42 4.10 -13.59
N ASP A 223 -12.11 4.74 -14.54
CA ASP A 223 -13.55 4.56 -14.78
C ASP A 223 -13.93 3.15 -15.23
N GLN A 224 -12.96 2.33 -15.70
CA GLN A 224 -13.20 0.93 -16.06
C GLN A 224 -13.66 0.09 -14.87
N SER A 225 -13.35 0.51 -13.65
CA SER A 225 -13.83 -0.10 -12.41
C SER A 225 -15.03 0.65 -11.78
N GLY A 226 -15.77 1.42 -12.59
CA GLY A 226 -16.85 2.32 -12.12
C GLY A 226 -17.97 1.63 -11.34
N PHE A 227 -18.15 0.33 -11.47
CA PHE A 227 -19.14 -0.45 -10.71
C PHE A 227 -18.51 -1.38 -9.66
N MET A 228 -17.27 -1.04 -9.22
CA MET A 228 -16.53 -1.82 -8.22
C MET A 228 -16.23 -0.98 -6.99
N THR A 229 -16.79 -1.37 -5.84
CA THR A 229 -16.43 -0.83 -4.52
C THR A 229 -16.47 -1.96 -3.50
N GLY A 230 -15.64 -1.89 -2.45
CA GLY A 230 -15.50 -2.91 -1.41
C GLY A 230 -14.82 -4.23 -1.87
N GLN A 231 -14.23 -4.25 -3.08
CA GLN A 231 -13.64 -5.45 -3.65
C GLN A 231 -12.17 -5.59 -3.26
N VAL A 232 -11.69 -6.84 -3.24
CA VAL A 232 -10.29 -7.19 -3.03
C VAL A 232 -9.79 -7.95 -4.25
N LEU A 233 -8.82 -7.37 -4.98
CA LEU A 233 -8.17 -8.04 -6.10
C LEU A 233 -6.95 -8.83 -5.60
N TRP A 234 -7.02 -10.15 -5.66
CA TRP A 234 -5.95 -11.06 -5.25
C TRP A 234 -4.93 -11.21 -6.37
N ILE A 235 -3.70 -10.68 -6.14
CA ILE A 235 -2.61 -10.66 -7.13
C ILE A 235 -1.49 -11.55 -6.63
N ASN A 236 -1.65 -12.87 -6.80
CA ASN A 236 -0.77 -13.85 -6.14
C ASN A 236 -0.33 -15.00 -7.04
N GLY A 237 -0.53 -14.89 -8.36
CA GLY A 237 -0.13 -15.91 -9.32
C GLY A 237 -0.80 -17.27 -9.13
N GLY A 238 -1.96 -17.30 -8.46
CA GLY A 238 -2.70 -18.53 -8.16
C GLY A 238 -2.25 -19.24 -6.88
N ALA A 239 -1.31 -18.67 -6.12
CA ALA A 239 -0.83 -19.26 -4.86
C ALA A 239 -1.93 -19.37 -3.78
N TYR A 240 -2.99 -18.60 -3.93
CA TYR A 240 -4.18 -18.64 -3.09
C TYR A 240 -5.41 -18.18 -3.89
N MET A 241 -6.49 -18.97 -3.81
CA MET A 241 -7.79 -18.71 -4.45
C MET A 241 -8.86 -18.68 -3.35
N PRO A 242 -9.37 -17.49 -2.95
CA PRO A 242 -10.42 -17.35 -1.94
C PRO A 242 -11.75 -17.88 -2.38
#